data_9687211fe47ba26dad9505c2661f2a15
#
_entry.id   9687211fe47ba26dad9505c2661f2a15
#
_cell.length_a   1.000
_cell.length_b   1.000
_cell.length_c   1.000
_cell.angle_alpha   90.00
_cell.angle_beta   90.00
_cell.angle_gamma   90.00
#
_symmetry.space_group_name_H-M   'P 1'
#
loop_
_entity.id
_entity.type
_entity.pdbx_description
1 polymer ?
#
loop_
_entity_poly.entity_id
_entity_poly.type
_entity_poly.pdbx_seq_one_letter_code
_entity_poly.pdbx_strand_id
1 'polypeptide(L)'
;MAGLALGGIYQLTKGPIEKAELAAQAEAYAAVCPGAESFDVDETLEAAIASLTAEDGTVADGQFGGIVYESAYAALDGSGNRTGCVVNVTSKEGFGGDITISLGFDEEGTITGMEFLTINETAGLGMRAEEESFRSQFVGDNVEAFELTKDAASSDDQIQALSGATITSNAVTNAVNAALYLVNSAAQ
;
A
#
# COMPACT_ATOMS: atom_id res chain seq x y z
N MET A 1 -41.99 11.11 -5.17
CA MET A 1 -41.96 10.11 -4.06
C MET A 1 -40.87 9.03 -4.21
N ALA A 2 -40.07 9.03 -5.26
CA ALA A 2 -38.98 8.04 -5.44
C ALA A 2 -37.68 8.36 -4.65
N GLY A 3 -37.43 9.62 -4.32
CA GLY A 3 -36.20 10.04 -3.65
C GLY A 3 -36.06 9.64 -2.16
N LEU A 4 -37.20 9.46 -1.47
CA LEU A 4 -37.21 9.05 -0.05
C LEU A 4 -36.88 7.56 0.15
N ALA A 5 -37.20 6.72 -0.82
CA ALA A 5 -36.91 5.28 -0.75
C ALA A 5 -35.41 4.97 -0.97
N LEU A 6 -34.73 5.70 -1.86
CA LEU A 6 -33.29 5.53 -2.09
C LEU A 6 -32.45 5.99 -0.89
N GLY A 7 -32.81 7.09 -0.25
CA GLY A 7 -32.10 7.60 0.94
C GLY A 7 -32.22 6.66 2.15
N GLY A 8 -33.36 5.98 2.32
CA GLY A 8 -33.58 5.04 3.41
C GLY A 8 -32.79 3.73 3.23
N ILE A 9 -32.67 3.24 2.01
CA ILE A 9 -31.88 2.04 1.71
C ILE A 9 -30.39 2.33 1.88
N TYR A 10 -29.90 3.50 1.45
CA TYR A 10 -28.50 3.90 1.61
C TYR A 10 -28.07 3.96 3.09
N GLN A 11 -28.92 4.50 3.97
CA GLN A 11 -28.62 4.54 5.41
C GLN A 11 -28.66 3.18 6.10
N LEU A 12 -29.49 2.25 5.63
CA LEU A 12 -29.57 0.88 6.18
C LEU A 12 -28.41 -0.01 5.71
N THR A 13 -27.84 0.24 4.55
CA THR A 13 -26.72 -0.55 3.99
C THR A 13 -25.36 0.02 4.33
N LYS A 14 -25.25 1.30 4.68
CA LYS A 14 -23.98 1.96 5.01
C LYS A 14 -23.25 1.29 6.18
N GLY A 15 -23.95 1.02 7.28
CA GLY A 15 -23.35 0.41 8.47
C GLY A 15 -22.75 -1.00 8.27
N PRO A 16 -23.45 -1.93 7.58
CA PRO A 16 -22.88 -3.24 7.24
C PRO A 16 -21.71 -3.18 6.25
N ILE A 17 -21.75 -2.25 5.28
CA ILE A 17 -20.68 -2.06 4.30
C ILE A 17 -19.43 -1.51 5.00
N GLU A 18 -19.57 -0.44 5.80
CA GLU A 18 -18.45 0.13 6.56
C GLU A 18 -17.80 -0.90 7.50
N LYS A 19 -18.60 -1.77 8.14
CA LYS A 19 -18.07 -2.86 8.98
C LYS A 19 -17.33 -3.92 8.19
N ALA A 20 -17.80 -4.26 6.99
CA ALA A 20 -17.12 -5.23 6.13
C ALA A 20 -15.82 -4.65 5.56
N GLU A 21 -15.80 -3.39 5.18
CA GLU A 21 -14.62 -2.68 4.72
C GLU A 21 -13.57 -2.57 5.84
N LEU A 22 -13.98 -2.17 7.05
CA LEU A 22 -13.09 -2.12 8.21
C LEU A 22 -12.54 -3.50 8.60
N ALA A 23 -13.35 -4.55 8.49
CA ALA A 23 -12.90 -5.91 8.78
C ALA A 23 -11.91 -6.43 7.72
N ALA A 24 -12.17 -6.18 6.44
CA ALA A 24 -11.25 -6.53 5.34
C ALA A 24 -9.93 -5.75 5.46
N GLN A 25 -9.99 -4.47 5.82
CA GLN A 25 -8.83 -3.63 6.05
C GLN A 25 -8.00 -4.12 7.25
N ALA A 26 -8.67 -4.49 8.36
CA ALA A 26 -7.99 -5.05 9.53
C ALA A 26 -7.31 -6.39 9.23
N GLU A 27 -7.92 -7.24 8.38
CA GLU A 27 -7.31 -8.49 7.92
C GLU A 27 -6.07 -8.22 7.04
N ALA A 28 -6.14 -7.27 6.11
CA ALA A 28 -5.00 -6.86 5.30
C ALA A 28 -3.85 -6.32 6.16
N TYR A 29 -4.15 -5.47 7.14
CA TYR A 29 -3.14 -4.91 8.04
C TYR A 29 -2.47 -5.99 8.91
N ALA A 30 -3.24 -6.93 9.44
CA ALA A 30 -2.69 -8.06 10.20
C ALA A 30 -1.81 -8.97 9.33
N ALA A 31 -2.13 -9.08 8.03
CA ALA A 31 -1.31 -9.86 7.09
C ALA A 31 0.04 -9.18 6.80
N VAL A 32 0.08 -7.84 6.70
CA VAL A 32 1.32 -7.10 6.40
C VAL A 32 2.16 -6.77 7.63
N CYS A 33 1.54 -6.73 8.84
CA CYS A 33 2.25 -6.53 10.11
C CYS A 33 1.98 -7.71 11.05
N PRO A 34 2.62 -8.87 10.86
CA PRO A 34 2.41 -10.04 11.71
C PRO A 34 2.87 -9.74 13.14
N GLY A 35 1.96 -9.95 14.11
CA GLY A 35 2.20 -9.70 15.54
C GLY A 35 1.63 -8.38 16.05
N ALA A 36 1.10 -7.52 15.22
CA ALA A 36 0.29 -6.39 15.64
C ALA A 36 -1.11 -6.86 16.09
N GLU A 37 -1.61 -6.31 17.20
CA GLU A 37 -2.95 -6.61 17.74
C GLU A 37 -3.93 -5.45 17.49
N SER A 38 -3.42 -4.23 17.27
CA SER A 38 -4.22 -3.06 16.94
C SER A 38 -3.48 -2.08 16.04
N PHE A 39 -4.24 -1.20 15.40
CA PHE A 39 -3.72 -0.19 14.50
C PHE A 39 -4.37 1.15 14.84
N ASP A 40 -3.53 2.16 15.11
CA ASP A 40 -3.95 3.53 15.37
C ASP A 40 -3.37 4.47 14.32
N VAL A 41 -4.00 5.62 14.11
CA VAL A 41 -3.49 6.64 13.18
C VAL A 41 -2.08 7.05 13.62
N ASP A 42 -1.12 6.99 12.71
CA ASP A 42 0.26 7.44 12.96
C ASP A 42 0.38 8.94 12.64
N GLU A 43 0.27 9.79 13.66
CA GLU A 43 0.31 11.25 13.49
C GLU A 43 1.62 11.73 12.86
N THR A 44 2.74 11.03 13.07
CA THR A 44 4.05 11.37 12.48
C THR A 44 4.07 11.10 11.00
N LEU A 45 3.59 9.93 10.59
CA LEU A 45 3.48 9.58 9.17
C LEU A 45 2.42 10.44 8.46
N GLU A 46 1.28 10.72 9.11
CA GLU A 46 0.26 11.62 8.55
C GLU A 46 0.80 13.05 8.33
N ALA A 47 1.61 13.56 9.24
CA ALA A 47 2.29 14.85 9.07
C ALA A 47 3.31 14.81 7.92
N ALA A 48 4.04 13.70 7.79
CA ALA A 48 4.97 13.48 6.67
C ALA A 48 4.21 13.39 5.32
N ILE A 49 3.09 12.66 5.27
CA ILE A 49 2.19 12.60 4.11
C ILE A 49 1.77 14.02 3.70
N ALA A 50 1.29 14.82 4.66
CA ALA A 50 0.86 16.19 4.38
C ALA A 50 1.99 17.07 3.83
N SER A 51 3.23 16.85 4.26
CA SER A 51 4.39 17.62 3.79
C SER A 51 4.90 17.17 2.41
N LEU A 52 4.70 15.89 2.08
CA LEU A 52 5.18 15.27 0.83
C LEU A 52 4.12 15.27 -0.27
N THR A 53 2.89 15.68 0.03
CA THR A 53 1.78 15.69 -0.93
C THR A 53 1.66 17.05 -1.60
N ALA A 54 1.59 17.07 -2.93
CA ALA A 54 1.36 18.27 -3.73
C ALA A 54 -0.13 18.71 -3.69
N GLU A 55 -0.44 19.89 -4.23
CA GLU A 55 -1.81 20.42 -4.26
C GLU A 55 -2.82 19.54 -5.02
N ASP A 56 -2.35 18.74 -5.97
CA ASP A 56 -3.16 17.80 -6.75
C ASP A 56 -3.37 16.44 -6.04
N GLY A 57 -2.82 16.27 -4.84
CA GLY A 57 -2.93 15.06 -4.04
C GLY A 57 -1.90 13.97 -4.38
N THR A 58 -1.00 14.22 -5.35
CA THR A 58 0.09 13.28 -5.67
C THR A 58 1.32 13.55 -4.81
N VAL A 59 2.26 12.59 -4.79
CA VAL A 59 3.55 12.79 -4.11
C VAL A 59 4.30 13.93 -4.79
N ALA A 60 4.72 14.91 -4.00
CA ALA A 60 5.47 16.06 -4.46
C ALA A 60 6.75 15.60 -5.19
N ASP A 61 7.21 16.42 -6.16
CA ASP A 61 8.38 16.19 -7.01
C ASP A 61 8.20 15.19 -8.17
N GLY A 62 7.07 14.46 -8.26
CA GLY A 62 6.79 13.53 -9.35
C GLY A 62 7.81 12.37 -9.48
N GLN A 63 8.61 12.14 -8.43
CA GLN A 63 9.72 11.19 -8.44
C GLN A 63 9.24 9.73 -8.65
N PHE A 64 8.02 9.42 -8.19
CA PHE A 64 7.44 8.08 -8.27
C PHE A 64 6.26 8.00 -9.25
N GLY A 65 6.06 9.02 -10.09
CA GLY A 65 4.92 9.12 -10.99
C GLY A 65 3.63 9.49 -10.26
N GLY A 66 2.50 8.99 -10.75
CA GLY A 66 1.17 9.30 -10.21
C GLY A 66 0.86 8.55 -8.92
N ILE A 67 1.60 8.78 -7.84
CA ILE A 67 1.40 8.15 -6.54
C ILE A 67 0.60 9.04 -5.60
N VAL A 68 -0.30 8.42 -4.84
CA VAL A 68 -1.09 9.05 -3.77
C VAL A 68 -0.90 8.26 -2.48
N TYR A 69 -0.54 8.93 -1.38
CA TYR A 69 -0.61 8.35 -0.05
C TYR A 69 -2.05 8.42 0.45
N GLU A 70 -2.63 7.26 0.80
CA GLU A 70 -4.03 7.20 1.24
C GLU A 70 -4.13 7.36 2.76
N SER A 71 -3.29 6.67 3.52
CA SER A 71 -3.28 6.69 4.99
C SER A 71 -2.06 5.97 5.56
N ALA A 72 -1.75 6.24 6.82
CA ALA A 72 -0.72 5.55 7.57
C ALA A 72 -1.17 5.24 9.00
N TYR A 73 -0.81 4.06 9.51
CA TYR A 73 -1.19 3.57 10.83
C TYR A 73 0.03 3.02 11.57
N ALA A 74 0.12 3.33 12.85
CA ALA A 74 1.03 2.64 13.75
C ALA A 74 0.49 1.23 14.05
N ALA A 75 1.34 0.22 13.94
CA ALA A 75 1.06 -1.14 14.36
C ALA A 75 1.47 -1.30 15.82
N LEU A 76 0.57 -1.79 16.68
CA LEU A 76 0.74 -1.88 18.11
C LEU A 76 0.60 -3.33 18.59
N ASP A 77 1.44 -3.73 19.56
CA ASP A 77 1.30 -5.00 20.28
C ASP A 77 0.16 -4.97 21.30
N GLY A 78 -0.12 -6.11 21.96
CA GLY A 78 -1.17 -6.23 22.97
C GLY A 78 -0.91 -5.41 24.25
N SER A 79 0.27 -4.80 24.39
CA SER A 79 0.64 -3.88 25.45
C SER A 79 0.52 -2.41 25.03
N GLY A 80 0.19 -2.15 23.77
CA GLY A 80 0.10 -0.83 23.18
C GLY A 80 1.45 -0.23 22.77
N ASN A 81 2.52 -1.04 22.72
CA ASN A 81 3.79 -0.56 22.19
C ASN A 81 3.78 -0.63 20.65
N ARG A 82 4.41 0.36 20.03
CA ARG A 82 4.61 0.35 18.58
C ARG A 82 5.56 -0.79 18.17
N THR A 83 5.19 -1.53 17.17
CA THR A 83 5.98 -2.63 16.58
C THR A 83 6.30 -2.39 15.11
N GLY A 84 5.78 -1.29 14.56
CA GLY A 84 5.96 -0.95 13.16
C GLY A 84 4.88 0.01 12.66
N CYS A 85 4.63 -0.01 11.36
CA CYS A 85 3.57 0.78 10.76
C CYS A 85 3.00 0.12 9.50
N VAL A 86 1.83 0.58 9.09
CA VAL A 86 1.19 0.25 7.81
C VAL A 86 1.03 1.52 7.00
N VAL A 87 1.40 1.47 5.72
CA VAL A 87 1.21 2.57 4.77
C VAL A 87 0.36 2.07 3.62
N ASN A 88 -0.73 2.78 3.33
CA ASN A 88 -1.58 2.54 2.16
C ASN A 88 -1.23 3.54 1.06
N VAL A 89 -0.94 3.02 -0.12
CA VAL A 89 -0.48 3.81 -1.27
C VAL A 89 -1.24 3.41 -2.53
N THR A 90 -1.63 4.39 -3.33
CA THR A 90 -2.26 4.18 -4.64
C THR A 90 -1.34 4.65 -5.75
N SER A 91 -1.04 3.78 -6.71
CA SER A 91 -0.47 4.16 -8.00
C SER A 91 -1.58 4.38 -9.02
N LYS A 92 -1.57 5.54 -9.69
CA LYS A 92 -2.47 5.90 -10.79
C LYS A 92 -1.99 5.38 -12.15
N GLU A 93 -0.86 4.69 -12.18
CA GLU A 93 -0.15 4.29 -13.40
C GLU A 93 -0.33 2.81 -13.75
N GLY A 94 -1.27 2.10 -13.13
CA GLY A 94 -1.62 0.75 -13.53
C GLY A 94 -2.18 0.70 -14.96
N PHE A 95 -1.98 -0.41 -15.66
CA PHE A 95 -2.47 -0.59 -17.03
C PHE A 95 -3.99 -0.64 -17.10
N GLY A 96 -4.63 -1.29 -16.13
CA GLY A 96 -6.09 -1.43 -16.04
C GLY A 96 -6.75 -0.39 -15.12
N GLY A 97 -5.97 0.52 -14.51
CA GLY A 97 -6.46 1.55 -13.61
C GLY A 97 -5.63 1.66 -12.33
N ASP A 98 -6.22 2.24 -11.30
CA ASP A 98 -5.56 2.45 -10.01
C ASP A 98 -5.20 1.11 -9.35
N ILE A 99 -4.00 1.07 -8.77
CA ILE A 99 -3.52 -0.03 -7.95
C ILE A 99 -3.27 0.50 -6.55
N THR A 100 -4.01 -0.01 -5.57
CA THR A 100 -3.83 0.34 -4.16
C THR A 100 -3.22 -0.83 -3.41
N ILE A 101 -2.13 -0.58 -2.71
CA ILE A 101 -1.42 -1.57 -1.90
C ILE A 101 -1.35 -1.12 -0.44
N SER A 102 -1.32 -2.08 0.46
CA SER A 102 -1.01 -1.94 1.87
C SER A 102 0.36 -2.56 2.12
N LEU A 103 1.26 -1.81 2.73
CA LEU A 103 2.61 -2.21 3.07
C LEU A 103 2.81 -2.13 4.57
N GLY A 104 3.31 -3.22 5.17
CA GLY A 104 3.75 -3.26 6.55
C GLY A 104 5.25 -3.01 6.65
N PHE A 105 5.65 -2.30 7.69
CA PHE A 105 7.04 -2.03 8.03
C PHE A 105 7.28 -2.34 9.51
N ASP A 106 8.45 -2.86 9.85
CA ASP A 106 8.92 -2.93 11.24
C ASP A 106 9.51 -1.59 11.70
N GLU A 107 10.02 -1.54 12.93
CA GLU A 107 10.62 -0.31 13.50
C GLU A 107 11.94 0.07 12.82
N GLU A 108 12.61 -0.86 12.17
CA GLU A 108 13.83 -0.65 11.40
C GLU A 108 13.58 -0.19 9.96
N GLY A 109 12.30 -0.16 9.53
CA GLY A 109 11.90 0.20 8.16
C GLY A 109 11.99 -0.95 7.16
N THR A 110 12.11 -2.19 7.63
CA THR A 110 12.04 -3.39 6.78
C THR A 110 10.61 -3.67 6.39
N ILE A 111 10.36 -4.01 5.13
CA ILE A 111 9.02 -4.39 4.67
C ILE A 111 8.68 -5.77 5.23
N THR A 112 7.64 -5.84 6.07
CA THR A 112 7.17 -7.07 6.72
C THR A 112 6.10 -7.80 5.93
N GLY A 113 5.42 -7.10 5.02
CA GLY A 113 4.39 -7.68 4.18
C GLY A 113 3.80 -6.69 3.19
N MET A 114 3.13 -7.24 2.17
CA MET A 114 2.47 -6.48 1.12
C MET A 114 1.16 -7.15 0.73
N GLU A 115 0.06 -6.38 0.70
CA GLU A 115 -1.25 -6.83 0.25
C GLU A 115 -1.87 -5.84 -0.73
N PHE A 116 -2.61 -6.35 -1.72
CA PHE A 116 -3.38 -5.52 -2.63
C PHE A 116 -4.75 -5.22 -2.04
N LEU A 117 -5.08 -3.94 -1.87
CA LEU A 117 -6.42 -3.49 -1.50
C LEU A 117 -7.30 -3.32 -2.74
N THR A 118 -6.71 -2.88 -3.84
CA THR A 118 -7.38 -2.75 -5.14
C THR A 118 -6.39 -3.00 -6.26
N ILE A 119 -6.77 -3.89 -7.18
CA ILE A 119 -6.08 -4.12 -8.45
C ILE A 119 -7.08 -4.57 -9.50
N ASN A 120 -7.08 -3.94 -10.68
CA ASN A 120 -7.98 -4.25 -11.78
C ASN A 120 -7.17 -4.42 -13.08
N GLU A 121 -6.26 -5.35 -13.07
CA GLU A 121 -5.33 -5.60 -14.16
C GLU A 121 -5.81 -6.73 -15.08
N THR A 122 -5.13 -6.93 -16.19
CA THR A 122 -5.44 -8.02 -17.12
C THR A 122 -5.14 -9.38 -16.49
N ALA A 123 -6.13 -10.27 -16.46
CA ALA A 123 -5.99 -11.64 -15.96
C ALA A 123 -4.88 -12.40 -16.67
N GLY A 124 -4.03 -13.08 -15.91
CA GLY A 124 -2.87 -13.83 -16.43
C GLY A 124 -1.68 -12.97 -16.85
N LEU A 125 -1.78 -11.64 -16.75
CA LEU A 125 -0.72 -10.66 -16.98
C LEU A 125 -0.51 -9.81 -15.72
N GLY A 126 -1.07 -8.62 -15.64
CA GLY A 126 -0.91 -7.70 -14.52
C GLY A 126 -1.52 -8.23 -13.21
N MET A 127 -2.61 -9.00 -13.25
CA MET A 127 -3.17 -9.66 -12.06
C MET A 127 -2.20 -10.64 -11.39
N ARG A 128 -1.14 -11.07 -12.07
CA ARG A 128 -0.09 -11.88 -11.46
C ARG A 128 0.73 -11.12 -10.42
N ALA A 129 0.56 -9.81 -10.31
CA ALA A 129 1.15 -9.04 -9.22
C ALA A 129 0.66 -9.48 -7.83
N GLU A 130 -0.55 -10.06 -7.73
CA GLU A 130 -1.08 -10.64 -6.50
C GLU A 130 -0.43 -11.99 -6.13
N GLU A 131 0.27 -12.64 -7.06
CA GLU A 131 0.95 -13.89 -6.77
C GLU A 131 2.08 -13.68 -5.75
N GLU A 132 2.21 -14.63 -4.82
CA GLU A 132 3.27 -14.62 -3.80
C GLU A 132 4.67 -14.51 -4.42
N SER A 133 4.89 -15.12 -5.57
CA SER A 133 6.15 -15.07 -6.32
C SER A 133 6.58 -13.67 -6.74
N PHE A 134 5.65 -12.73 -6.85
CA PHE A 134 5.96 -11.33 -7.14
C PHE A 134 6.02 -10.48 -5.86
N ARG A 135 5.02 -10.64 -4.97
CA ARG A 135 4.94 -9.87 -3.71
C ARG A 135 6.12 -10.12 -2.78
N SER A 136 6.54 -11.38 -2.66
CA SER A 136 7.64 -11.76 -1.77
C SER A 136 8.99 -11.17 -2.14
N GLN A 137 9.16 -10.65 -3.35
CA GLN A 137 10.38 -9.97 -3.76
C GLN A 137 10.60 -8.63 -3.03
N PHE A 138 9.55 -8.06 -2.44
CA PHE A 138 9.61 -6.80 -1.70
C PHE A 138 9.75 -6.99 -0.18
N VAL A 139 9.54 -8.22 0.31
CA VAL A 139 9.41 -8.51 1.75
C VAL A 139 10.71 -9.01 2.34
N GLY A 140 11.07 -8.47 3.50
CA GLY A 140 12.26 -8.86 4.26
C GLY A 140 13.48 -8.00 3.98
N ASP A 141 13.39 -7.04 3.05
CA ASP A 141 14.47 -6.19 2.66
C ASP A 141 14.32 -4.76 3.24
N ASN A 142 15.44 -4.21 3.68
CA ASN A 142 15.58 -2.82 4.10
C ASN A 142 16.49 -2.14 3.09
N VAL A 143 15.91 -1.62 2.02
CA VAL A 143 16.58 -0.95 0.92
C VAL A 143 16.13 0.50 0.82
N GLU A 144 16.95 1.35 0.22
CA GLU A 144 16.57 2.75 -0.02
C GLU A 144 15.49 2.86 -1.11
N ALA A 145 15.60 2.05 -2.17
CA ALA A 145 14.64 1.93 -3.23
C ALA A 145 14.87 0.63 -4.02
N PHE A 146 13.79 0.11 -4.61
CA PHE A 146 13.85 -1.03 -5.54
C PHE A 146 14.02 -0.57 -6.98
N GLU A 147 14.77 -1.36 -7.75
CA GLU A 147 14.91 -1.22 -9.19
C GLU A 147 14.25 -2.38 -9.92
N LEU A 148 13.44 -2.08 -10.95
CA LEU A 148 12.79 -3.11 -11.75
C LEU A 148 13.75 -3.65 -12.81
N THR A 149 13.94 -4.97 -12.85
CA THR A 149 14.72 -5.67 -13.88
C THR A 149 13.85 -6.61 -14.71
N LYS A 150 14.24 -6.87 -15.97
CA LYS A 150 13.60 -7.89 -16.83
C LYS A 150 14.25 -9.26 -16.64
N ASP A 151 15.47 -9.28 -16.17
CA ASP A 151 16.20 -10.50 -15.87
C ASP A 151 15.91 -10.98 -14.44
N ALA A 152 16.45 -12.13 -14.06
CA ALA A 152 16.37 -12.57 -12.68
C ALA A 152 17.08 -11.55 -11.77
N ALA A 153 16.46 -11.21 -10.64
CA ALA A 153 17.06 -10.34 -9.63
C ALA A 153 18.42 -10.88 -9.19
N SER A 154 19.41 -10.01 -9.10
CA SER A 154 20.79 -10.35 -8.73
C SER A 154 21.24 -9.70 -7.42
N SER A 155 20.40 -8.84 -6.83
CA SER A 155 20.60 -8.15 -5.55
C SER A 155 19.23 -7.92 -4.88
N ASP A 156 19.24 -7.65 -3.59
CA ASP A 156 18.04 -7.48 -2.76
C ASP A 156 17.23 -6.24 -3.14
N ASP A 157 17.82 -5.27 -3.82
CA ASP A 157 17.15 -4.07 -4.34
C ASP A 157 16.54 -4.26 -5.74
N GLN A 158 16.66 -5.45 -6.33
CA GLN A 158 16.15 -5.73 -7.67
C GLN A 158 14.87 -6.57 -7.64
N ILE A 159 13.85 -6.09 -8.37
CA ILE A 159 12.56 -6.77 -8.56
C ILE A 159 12.47 -7.28 -9.99
N GLN A 160 12.24 -8.58 -10.15
CA GLN A 160 12.00 -9.16 -11.46
C GLN A 160 10.59 -8.79 -11.94
N ALA A 161 10.52 -8.09 -13.08
CA ALA A 161 9.25 -7.68 -13.69
C ALA A 161 8.42 -8.88 -14.14
N LEU A 162 7.11 -8.73 -14.03
CA LEU A 162 6.16 -9.68 -14.61
C LEU A 162 6.26 -9.67 -16.14
N SER A 163 6.53 -10.82 -16.72
CA SER A 163 6.58 -10.96 -18.17
C SER A 163 5.24 -10.57 -18.81
N GLY A 164 5.28 -9.61 -19.71
CA GLY A 164 4.09 -9.09 -20.41
C GLY A 164 3.28 -8.07 -19.59
N ALA A 165 3.72 -7.68 -18.37
CA ALA A 165 3.04 -6.71 -17.50
C ALA A 165 4.01 -5.68 -16.91
N THR A 166 4.89 -5.13 -17.72
CA THR A 166 5.91 -4.16 -17.27
C THR A 166 5.29 -2.88 -16.69
N ILE A 167 4.16 -2.41 -17.24
CA ILE A 167 3.46 -1.22 -16.72
C ILE A 167 2.98 -1.49 -15.31
N THR A 168 2.30 -2.60 -15.07
CA THR A 168 1.85 -3.01 -13.73
C THR A 168 3.03 -3.17 -12.76
N SER A 169 4.10 -3.83 -13.21
CA SER A 169 5.31 -4.00 -12.38
C SER A 169 5.93 -2.66 -11.98
N ASN A 170 6.05 -1.70 -12.90
CA ASN A 170 6.51 -0.34 -12.59
C ASN A 170 5.58 0.37 -11.61
N ALA A 171 4.27 0.32 -11.85
CA ALA A 171 3.28 0.97 -11.00
C ALA A 171 3.35 0.49 -9.55
N VAL A 172 3.52 -0.83 -9.35
CA VAL A 172 3.68 -1.44 -8.03
C VAL A 172 5.03 -1.06 -7.42
N THR A 173 6.14 -1.19 -8.15
CA THR A 173 7.48 -0.84 -7.64
C THR A 173 7.56 0.64 -7.24
N ASN A 174 6.97 1.55 -8.02
CA ASN A 174 6.90 2.97 -7.69
C ASN A 174 6.08 3.22 -6.43
N ALA A 175 4.97 2.51 -6.23
CA ALA A 175 4.16 2.61 -5.02
C ALA A 175 4.93 2.14 -3.78
N VAL A 176 5.66 1.03 -3.89
CA VAL A 176 6.53 0.52 -2.81
C VAL A 176 7.64 1.53 -2.49
N ASN A 177 8.33 2.06 -3.50
CA ASN A 177 9.38 3.05 -3.32
C ASN A 177 8.88 4.35 -2.68
N ALA A 178 7.67 4.78 -3.03
CA ALA A 178 7.05 5.94 -2.39
C ALA A 178 6.75 5.68 -0.90
N ALA A 179 6.29 4.48 -0.54
CA ALA A 179 6.06 4.12 0.86
C ALA A 179 7.38 4.04 1.66
N LEU A 180 8.45 3.46 1.09
CA LEU A 180 9.79 3.47 1.66
C LEU A 180 10.28 4.91 1.90
N TYR A 181 10.12 5.77 0.91
CA TYR A 181 10.51 7.19 1.01
C TYR A 181 9.76 7.91 2.14
N LEU A 182 8.44 7.66 2.29
CA LEU A 182 7.63 8.22 3.37
C LEU A 182 8.16 7.78 4.74
N VAL A 183 8.33 6.46 4.95
CA VAL A 183 8.80 5.90 6.22
C VAL A 183 10.19 6.41 6.59
N ASN A 184 11.12 6.42 5.63
CA ASN A 184 12.47 6.94 5.82
C ASN A 184 12.50 8.44 6.10
N SER A 185 11.60 9.22 5.48
CA SER A 185 11.50 10.67 5.73
C SER A 185 10.94 10.99 7.11
N ALA A 186 10.04 10.18 7.62
CA ALA A 186 9.45 10.35 8.95
C ALA A 186 10.38 9.94 10.09
N ALA A 187 11.42 9.12 9.80
CA ALA A 187 12.40 8.65 10.78
C ALA A 187 13.55 9.65 11.03
N GLN A 188 13.63 10.75 10.26
CA GLN A 188 14.66 11.80 10.36
C GLN A 188 14.20 12.96 11.23
#